data_c70793c2a834193504119fc09b435f1c
#
_entry.id   c70793c2a834193504119fc09b435f1c
#
_cell.length_a   1.000
_cell.length_b   1.000
_cell.length_c   1.000
_cell.angle_alpha   90.00
_cell.angle_beta   90.00
_cell.angle_gamma   90.00
#
_symmetry.space_group_name_H-M   'P 1'
#
loop_
_entity.id
_entity.type
_entity.pdbx_description
1 polymer ?
#
loop_
_entity_poly.entity_id
_entity_poly.type
_entity_poly.pdbx_seq_one_letter_code
_entity_poly.pdbx_strand_id
1 'polypeptide(L)'
;MYLELKNISKSFGEKEVVKDLSLSLPKGELLCLLGASGCGKTTTLKMISGFLKTDKGQILVDDQDITTLAPEKRPVSTVFQSYALFPHMSVLENVIYGLKFRGIRKKEAREMGMEYLKIVDMEEYAGASIGEISGGQQQRVALVRSLITKPKVLLLDEPLSNLDAKLRVKMREEIREIQKKYEITMVFV
;
A
#
# COMPACT_ATOMS: atom_id res chain seq x y z
N MET A 1 17.30 8.09 7.52
CA MET A 1 16.59 7.01 6.79
C MET A 1 15.13 7.38 6.64
N TYR A 2 14.36 6.79 5.69
CA TYR A 2 12.99 7.23 5.47
C TYR A 2 11.95 6.31 6.10
N LEU A 3 12.16 4.99 6.07
CA LEU A 3 11.46 4.02 6.92
C LEU A 3 12.49 3.27 7.75
N GLU A 4 12.31 3.24 9.06
CA GLU A 4 13.16 2.48 9.96
C GLU A 4 12.33 1.61 10.89
N LEU A 5 12.70 0.35 11.00
CA LEU A 5 12.25 -0.57 12.04
C LEU A 5 13.44 -0.79 12.99
N LYS A 6 13.23 -0.56 14.29
CA LYS A 6 14.26 -0.69 15.33
C LYS A 6 13.84 -1.74 16.33
N ASN A 7 14.48 -2.92 16.25
CA ASN A 7 14.30 -4.03 17.18
C ASN A 7 12.84 -4.41 17.42
N ILE A 8 12.00 -4.38 16.35
CA ILE A 8 10.59 -4.70 16.47
C ILE A 8 10.38 -6.19 16.70
N SER A 9 9.51 -6.53 17.63
CA SER A 9 9.12 -7.91 17.92
C SER A 9 7.61 -8.05 18.02
N LYS A 10 7.10 -9.25 17.66
CA LYS A 10 5.70 -9.60 17.78
C LYS A 10 5.50 -11.06 18.07
N SER A 11 4.75 -11.35 19.13
CA SER A 11 4.35 -12.71 19.54
C SER A 11 2.83 -12.86 19.48
N PHE A 12 2.38 -14.08 19.25
CA PHE A 12 0.99 -14.52 19.36
C PHE A 12 0.95 -15.72 20.30
N GLY A 13 0.49 -15.51 21.53
CA GLY A 13 0.65 -16.48 22.60
C GLY A 13 2.14 -16.76 22.84
N GLU A 14 2.53 -18.02 22.84
CA GLU A 14 3.93 -18.45 23.04
C GLU A 14 4.79 -18.37 21.77
N LYS A 15 4.18 -18.16 20.60
CA LYS A 15 4.88 -18.14 19.32
C LYS A 15 5.38 -16.72 19.00
N GLU A 16 6.69 -16.53 19.01
CA GLU A 16 7.33 -15.32 18.49
C GLU A 16 7.39 -15.38 16.95
N VAL A 17 6.66 -14.50 16.28
CA VAL A 17 6.53 -14.49 14.81
C VAL A 17 7.50 -13.50 14.17
N VAL A 18 7.74 -12.36 14.80
CA VAL A 18 8.77 -11.40 14.41
C VAL A 18 9.67 -11.20 15.62
N LYS A 19 10.97 -11.40 15.42
CA LYS A 19 11.96 -11.37 16.50
C LYS A 19 13.05 -10.36 16.17
N ASP A 20 13.14 -9.32 16.98
CA ASP A 20 14.23 -8.33 16.98
C ASP A 20 14.59 -7.82 15.57
N LEU A 21 13.56 -7.55 14.76
CA LEU A 21 13.73 -7.14 13.37
C LEU A 21 14.14 -5.68 13.30
N SER A 22 15.31 -5.42 12.71
CA SER A 22 15.78 -4.09 12.38
C SER A 22 16.05 -3.97 10.89
N LEU A 23 15.54 -2.92 10.27
CA LEU A 23 15.80 -2.60 8.87
C LEU A 23 15.68 -1.09 8.64
N SER A 24 16.33 -0.61 7.58
CA SER A 24 16.28 0.77 7.16
C SER A 24 16.09 0.84 5.66
N LEU A 25 15.18 1.71 5.20
CA LEU A 25 14.87 1.92 3.80
C LEU A 25 15.00 3.42 3.48
N PRO A 26 15.87 3.80 2.53
CA PRO A 26 15.98 5.17 2.04
C PRO A 26 14.70 5.64 1.33
N LYS A 27 14.57 6.97 1.19
CA LYS A 27 13.48 7.56 0.41
C LYS A 27 13.56 7.15 -1.05
N GLY A 28 12.40 6.86 -1.65
CA GLY A 28 12.31 6.52 -3.07
C GLY A 28 12.82 5.11 -3.40
N GLU A 29 13.10 4.27 -2.42
CA GLU A 29 13.52 2.88 -2.65
C GLU A 29 12.39 1.87 -2.44
N LEU A 30 12.57 0.70 -3.06
CA LEU A 30 11.65 -0.43 -2.93
C LEU A 30 12.36 -1.58 -2.19
N LEU A 31 11.78 -1.96 -1.06
CA LEU A 31 12.18 -3.14 -0.31
C LEU A 31 11.25 -4.32 -0.63
N CYS A 32 11.80 -5.46 -0.98
CA CYS A 32 11.05 -6.71 -1.16
C CYS A 32 11.32 -7.65 0.02
N LEU A 33 10.24 -8.00 0.75
CA LEU A 33 10.31 -9.00 1.83
C LEU A 33 10.02 -10.39 1.24
N LEU A 34 11.03 -11.25 1.21
CA LEU A 34 10.94 -12.63 0.72
C LEU A 34 10.99 -13.62 1.87
N GLY A 35 10.38 -14.77 1.69
CA GLY A 35 10.43 -15.86 2.65
C GLY A 35 9.22 -16.79 2.58
N ALA A 36 9.28 -17.91 3.27
CA ALA A 36 8.24 -18.92 3.32
C ALA A 36 6.92 -18.36 3.91
N SER A 37 5.81 -19.06 3.67
CA SER A 37 4.54 -18.72 4.32
C SER A 37 4.69 -18.81 5.85
N GLY A 38 4.11 -17.84 6.56
CA GLY A 38 4.14 -17.79 8.03
C GLY A 38 5.43 -17.26 8.65
N CYS A 39 6.43 -16.77 7.88
CA CYS A 39 7.67 -16.21 8.43
C CYS A 39 7.56 -14.74 8.90
N GLY A 40 6.35 -14.17 9.00
CA GLY A 40 6.14 -12.85 9.59
C GLY A 40 6.08 -11.67 8.62
N LYS A 41 6.11 -11.86 7.29
CA LYS A 41 6.06 -10.77 6.30
C LYS A 41 4.81 -9.90 6.44
N THR A 42 3.63 -10.49 6.31
CA THR A 42 2.34 -9.80 6.49
C THR A 42 2.18 -9.22 7.91
N THR A 43 2.72 -9.91 8.93
CA THR A 43 2.77 -9.41 10.30
C THR A 43 3.58 -8.11 10.38
N THR A 44 4.74 -8.07 9.74
CA THR A 44 5.59 -6.88 9.66
C THR A 44 4.87 -5.72 8.94
N LEU A 45 4.21 -5.99 7.79
CA LEU A 45 3.42 -4.96 7.12
C LEU A 45 2.28 -4.43 8.00
N LYS A 46 1.57 -5.33 8.72
CA LYS A 46 0.50 -4.93 9.65
C LYS A 46 1.02 -4.10 10.83
N MET A 47 2.24 -4.33 11.28
CA MET A 47 2.87 -3.48 12.30
C MET A 47 3.22 -2.09 11.74
N ILE A 48 3.78 -2.01 10.53
CA ILE A 48 4.10 -0.73 9.88
C ILE A 48 2.82 0.07 9.59
N SER A 49 1.75 -0.58 9.11
CA SER A 49 0.46 0.07 8.83
C SER A 49 -0.34 0.47 10.07
N GLY A 50 -0.01 -0.10 11.25
CA GLY A 50 -0.72 0.15 12.50
C GLY A 50 -1.94 -0.74 12.76
N PHE A 51 -2.26 -1.67 11.85
CA PHE A 51 -3.31 -2.67 12.08
C PHE A 51 -2.94 -3.70 13.15
N LEU A 52 -1.65 -3.77 13.48
CA LEU A 52 -1.13 -4.62 14.56
C LEU A 52 -0.11 -3.82 15.37
N LYS A 53 -0.24 -3.85 16.69
CA LYS A 53 0.74 -3.22 17.59
C LYS A 53 1.98 -4.11 17.71
N THR A 54 3.16 -3.51 17.71
CA THR A 54 4.42 -4.16 18.10
C THR A 54 4.39 -4.45 19.60
N ASP A 55 5.05 -5.52 20.01
CA ASP A 55 5.25 -5.81 21.46
C ASP A 55 6.52 -5.10 21.96
N LYS A 56 7.52 -4.93 21.08
CA LYS A 56 8.77 -4.21 21.38
C LYS A 56 9.25 -3.45 20.15
N GLY A 57 10.18 -2.52 20.36
CA GLY A 57 10.83 -1.76 19.30
C GLY A 57 10.07 -0.53 18.84
N GLN A 58 10.57 0.10 17.79
CA GLN A 58 10.06 1.35 17.25
C GLN A 58 9.95 1.30 15.72
N ILE A 59 8.97 2.03 15.18
CA ILE A 59 8.76 2.23 13.75
C ILE A 59 8.79 3.73 13.47
N LEU A 60 9.74 4.16 12.63
CA LEU A 60 9.88 5.56 12.25
C LEU A 60 9.65 5.72 10.76
N VAL A 61 8.96 6.79 10.39
CA VAL A 61 8.80 7.23 8.99
C VAL A 61 9.20 8.71 8.92
N ASP A 62 10.23 9.01 8.12
CA ASP A 62 10.78 10.36 7.97
C ASP A 62 11.10 10.98 9.34
N ASP A 63 11.88 10.24 10.13
CA ASP A 63 12.31 10.53 11.51
C ASP A 63 11.18 10.70 12.55
N GLN A 64 9.92 10.53 12.14
CA GLN A 64 8.76 10.57 13.04
C GLN A 64 8.47 9.17 13.59
N ASP A 65 8.42 9.02 14.90
CA ASP A 65 7.94 7.78 15.54
C ASP A 65 6.43 7.62 15.33
N ILE A 66 6.05 6.55 14.63
CA ILE A 66 4.65 6.20 14.34
C ILE A 66 4.19 4.95 15.09
N THR A 67 5.02 4.42 15.98
CA THR A 67 4.81 3.11 16.65
C THR A 67 3.43 3.01 17.30
N THR A 68 3.02 4.05 18.01
CA THR A 68 1.76 4.08 18.77
C THR A 68 0.62 4.76 18.04
N LEU A 69 0.87 5.34 16.85
CA LEU A 69 -0.18 6.03 16.09
C LEU A 69 -1.20 5.03 15.55
N ALA A 70 -2.47 5.41 15.57
CA ALA A 70 -3.55 4.69 14.92
C ALA A 70 -3.35 4.68 13.38
N PRO A 71 -3.85 3.64 12.66
CA PRO A 71 -3.60 3.47 11.22
C PRO A 71 -3.91 4.72 10.38
N GLU A 72 -5.03 5.39 10.65
CA GLU A 72 -5.49 6.58 9.93
C GLU A 72 -4.62 7.82 10.15
N LYS A 73 -3.78 7.82 11.18
CA LYS A 73 -2.83 8.91 11.51
C LYS A 73 -1.43 8.66 10.97
N ARG A 74 -1.17 7.46 10.44
CA ARG A 74 0.14 7.11 9.88
C ARG A 74 0.29 7.64 8.46
N PRO A 75 1.46 8.15 8.08
CA PRO A 75 1.74 8.60 6.71
C PRO A 75 2.02 7.40 5.77
N VAL A 76 1.24 6.33 5.91
CA VAL A 76 1.41 5.04 5.23
C VAL A 76 0.10 4.66 4.55
N SER A 77 0.16 4.06 3.38
CA SER A 77 -1.00 3.46 2.71
C SER A 77 -0.73 2.00 2.38
N THR A 78 -1.77 1.18 2.34
CA THR A 78 -1.64 -0.26 2.10
C THR A 78 -2.53 -0.71 0.94
N VAL A 79 -1.94 -1.44 0.00
CA VAL A 79 -2.66 -2.25 -0.99
C VAL A 79 -2.72 -3.67 -0.46
N PHE A 80 -3.93 -4.15 -0.20
CA PHE A 80 -4.17 -5.50 0.33
C PHE A 80 -4.22 -6.54 -0.80
N GLN A 81 -3.99 -7.79 -0.47
CA GLN A 81 -4.07 -8.93 -1.38
C GLN A 81 -5.41 -9.04 -2.12
N SER A 82 -6.52 -8.71 -1.45
CA SER A 82 -7.88 -8.69 -2.03
C SER A 82 -8.23 -7.36 -2.70
N TYR A 83 -7.25 -6.44 -2.85
CA TYR A 83 -7.42 -5.06 -3.33
C TYR A 83 -8.33 -4.20 -2.46
N ALA A 84 -9.26 -4.78 -1.70
CA ALA A 84 -10.22 -4.13 -0.80
C ALA A 84 -10.97 -2.95 -1.45
N LEU A 85 -11.33 -3.08 -2.74
CA LEU A 85 -12.13 -2.08 -3.45
C LEU A 85 -13.57 -2.12 -2.96
N PHE A 86 -14.22 -0.95 -2.98
CA PHE A 86 -15.63 -0.81 -2.59
C PHE A 86 -16.52 -1.21 -3.77
N PRO A 87 -17.24 -2.35 -3.72
CA PRO A 87 -17.97 -2.89 -4.87
C PRO A 87 -19.18 -2.04 -5.28
N HIS A 88 -19.70 -1.23 -4.37
CA HIS A 88 -20.85 -0.33 -4.58
C HIS A 88 -20.46 1.06 -5.12
N MET A 89 -19.18 1.27 -5.38
CA MET A 89 -18.63 2.53 -5.90
C MET A 89 -18.04 2.30 -7.29
N SER A 90 -18.06 3.33 -8.12
CA SER A 90 -17.34 3.34 -9.41
C SER A 90 -15.82 3.32 -9.20
N VAL A 91 -15.08 3.09 -10.27
CA VAL A 91 -13.61 3.15 -10.30
C VAL A 91 -13.13 4.51 -9.78
N LEU A 92 -13.66 5.61 -10.31
CA LEU A 92 -13.25 6.95 -9.87
C LEU A 92 -13.62 7.22 -8.41
N GLU A 93 -14.79 6.80 -7.97
CA GLU A 93 -15.20 6.96 -6.56
C GLU A 93 -14.29 6.18 -5.61
N ASN A 94 -13.87 4.98 -5.99
CA ASN A 94 -12.86 4.23 -5.24
C ASN A 94 -11.56 5.01 -5.10
N VAL A 95 -11.03 5.54 -6.21
CA VAL A 95 -9.76 6.27 -6.23
C VAL A 95 -9.82 7.49 -5.32
N ILE A 96 -10.87 8.30 -5.42
CA ILE A 96 -10.96 9.57 -4.69
C ILE A 96 -11.48 9.44 -3.26
N TYR A 97 -11.89 8.24 -2.83
CA TYR A 97 -12.53 8.03 -1.52
C TYR A 97 -11.73 8.60 -0.34
N GLY A 98 -10.43 8.36 -0.33
CA GLY A 98 -9.53 8.83 0.73
C GLY A 98 -9.39 10.36 0.82
N LEU A 99 -9.61 11.07 -0.28
CA LEU A 99 -9.50 12.53 -0.35
C LEU A 99 -10.59 13.25 0.45
N LYS A 100 -11.76 12.61 0.61
CA LYS A 100 -12.85 13.12 1.44
C LYS A 100 -12.41 13.41 2.88
N PHE A 101 -11.57 12.53 3.45
CA PHE A 101 -11.09 12.66 4.82
C PHE A 101 -9.94 13.68 4.96
N ARG A 102 -9.44 14.19 3.83
CA ARG A 102 -8.44 15.27 3.76
C ARG A 102 -9.05 16.64 3.49
N GLY A 103 -10.38 16.74 3.47
CA GLY A 103 -11.09 18.00 3.26
C GLY A 103 -11.03 18.53 1.82
N ILE A 104 -10.63 17.71 0.85
CA ILE A 104 -10.56 18.10 -0.57
C ILE A 104 -11.96 18.17 -1.14
N ARG A 105 -12.28 19.28 -1.86
CA ARG A 105 -13.58 19.50 -2.46
C ARG A 105 -13.86 18.47 -3.55
N LYS A 106 -15.12 18.05 -3.70
CA LYS A 106 -15.55 16.99 -4.64
C LYS A 106 -15.10 17.26 -6.09
N LYS A 107 -15.15 18.49 -6.57
CA LYS A 107 -14.71 18.84 -7.93
C LYS A 107 -13.21 18.60 -8.10
N GLU A 108 -12.40 19.14 -7.20
CA GLU A 108 -10.95 18.99 -7.18
C GLU A 108 -10.55 17.51 -7.04
N ALA A 109 -11.21 16.76 -6.13
CA ALA A 109 -10.98 15.33 -5.97
C ALA A 109 -11.21 14.54 -7.26
N ARG A 110 -12.26 14.89 -8.04
CA ARG A 110 -12.54 14.25 -9.34
C ARG A 110 -11.46 14.56 -10.38
N GLU A 111 -11.00 15.80 -10.45
CA GLU A 111 -9.91 16.22 -11.34
C GLU A 111 -8.63 15.44 -11.00
N MET A 112 -8.23 15.43 -9.74
CA MET A 112 -7.10 14.63 -9.25
C MET A 112 -7.28 13.14 -9.55
N GLY A 113 -8.49 12.59 -9.31
CA GLY A 113 -8.78 11.19 -9.56
C GLY A 113 -8.58 10.80 -11.03
N MET A 114 -9.02 11.64 -11.96
CA MET A 114 -8.81 11.42 -13.39
C MET A 114 -7.32 11.47 -13.78
N GLU A 115 -6.54 12.38 -13.18
CA GLU A 115 -5.09 12.44 -13.40
C GLU A 115 -4.41 11.15 -12.93
N TYR A 116 -4.78 10.65 -11.75
CA TYR A 116 -4.23 9.41 -11.23
C TYR A 116 -4.66 8.16 -12.02
N LEU A 117 -5.88 8.12 -12.56
CA LEU A 117 -6.34 7.05 -13.44
C LEU A 117 -5.54 7.00 -14.75
N LYS A 118 -5.13 8.16 -15.30
CA LYS A 118 -4.24 8.23 -16.48
C LYS A 118 -2.87 7.61 -16.24
N ILE A 119 -2.35 7.65 -15.02
CA ILE A 119 -1.05 7.06 -14.68
C ILE A 119 -1.02 5.55 -14.95
N VAL A 120 -2.20 4.92 -14.87
CA VAL A 120 -2.37 3.46 -14.99
C VAL A 120 -3.28 3.05 -16.16
N ASP A 121 -3.51 3.95 -17.12
CA ASP A 121 -4.36 3.74 -18.32
C ASP A 121 -5.77 3.23 -17.97
N MET A 122 -6.43 3.89 -17.01
CA MET A 122 -7.75 3.52 -16.51
C MET A 122 -8.79 4.65 -16.59
N GLU A 123 -8.52 5.76 -17.27
CA GLU A 123 -9.42 6.90 -17.36
C GLU A 123 -10.75 6.58 -18.06
N GLU A 124 -10.73 5.71 -19.07
CA GLU A 124 -11.92 5.27 -19.78
C GLU A 124 -12.89 4.47 -18.91
N TYR A 125 -12.35 3.84 -17.86
CA TYR A 125 -13.11 3.03 -16.90
C TYR A 125 -13.59 3.82 -15.67
N ALA A 126 -13.40 5.14 -15.62
CA ALA A 126 -13.70 5.97 -14.45
C ALA A 126 -15.14 5.80 -13.92
N GLY A 127 -16.09 5.61 -14.82
CA GLY A 127 -17.52 5.40 -14.50
C GLY A 127 -17.91 3.94 -14.27
N ALA A 128 -17.05 2.98 -14.61
CA ALA A 128 -17.36 1.56 -14.52
C ALA A 128 -17.48 1.10 -13.07
N SER A 129 -18.29 0.06 -12.82
CA SER A 129 -18.34 -0.63 -11.55
C SER A 129 -17.11 -1.56 -11.39
N ILE A 130 -16.76 -1.91 -10.15
CA ILE A 130 -15.61 -2.76 -9.88
C ILE A 130 -15.79 -4.17 -10.48
N GLY A 131 -17.03 -4.66 -10.58
CA GLY A 131 -17.32 -5.97 -11.16
C GLY A 131 -17.17 -6.04 -12.69
N GLU A 132 -17.14 -4.89 -13.38
CA GLU A 132 -16.99 -4.82 -14.84
C GLU A 132 -15.54 -4.78 -15.30
N ILE A 133 -14.58 -4.66 -14.38
CA ILE A 133 -13.16 -4.57 -14.70
C ILE A 133 -12.41 -5.85 -14.29
N SER A 134 -11.35 -6.20 -15.04
CA SER A 134 -10.51 -7.37 -14.78
C SER A 134 -9.71 -7.26 -13.48
N GLY A 135 -9.20 -8.39 -12.98
CA GLY A 135 -8.37 -8.41 -11.76
C GLY A 135 -7.11 -7.52 -11.84
N GLY A 136 -6.45 -7.47 -13.01
CA GLY A 136 -5.33 -6.55 -13.23
C GLY A 136 -5.75 -5.08 -13.21
N GLN A 137 -6.92 -4.76 -13.79
CA GLN A 137 -7.50 -3.42 -13.72
C GLN A 137 -7.89 -3.05 -12.28
N GLN A 138 -8.49 -3.97 -11.52
CA GLN A 138 -8.79 -3.75 -10.09
C GLN A 138 -7.52 -3.46 -9.28
N GLN A 139 -6.44 -4.16 -9.58
CA GLN A 139 -5.14 -3.91 -8.94
C GLN A 139 -4.62 -2.50 -9.23
N ARG A 140 -4.67 -2.06 -10.49
CA ARG A 140 -4.28 -0.69 -10.88
C ARG A 140 -5.11 0.36 -10.15
N VAL A 141 -6.41 0.15 -10.05
CA VAL A 141 -7.31 1.03 -9.28
C VAL A 141 -6.94 1.06 -7.81
N ALA A 142 -6.66 -0.09 -7.18
CA ALA A 142 -6.22 -0.16 -5.78
C ALA A 142 -4.87 0.55 -5.55
N LEU A 143 -3.95 0.43 -6.50
CA LEU A 143 -2.66 1.12 -6.47
C LEU A 143 -2.85 2.64 -6.48
N VAL A 144 -3.57 3.20 -7.45
CA VAL A 144 -3.76 4.66 -7.54
C VAL A 144 -4.65 5.20 -6.43
N ARG A 145 -5.62 4.43 -5.91
CA ARG A 145 -6.37 4.79 -4.69
C ARG A 145 -5.45 5.00 -3.50
N SER A 146 -4.43 4.17 -3.39
CA SER A 146 -3.44 4.29 -2.31
C SER A 146 -2.47 5.45 -2.54
N LEU A 147 -2.09 5.71 -3.80
CA LEU A 147 -1.14 6.75 -4.17
C LEU A 147 -1.72 8.17 -4.12
N ILE A 148 -3.00 8.34 -4.47
CA ILE A 148 -3.63 9.68 -4.53
C ILE A 148 -3.60 10.40 -3.18
N THR A 149 -3.54 9.63 -2.08
CA THR A 149 -3.40 10.18 -0.74
C THR A 149 -1.97 10.65 -0.43
N LYS A 150 -1.03 10.51 -1.37
CA LYS A 150 0.39 10.89 -1.24
C LYS A 150 1.02 10.38 0.07
N PRO A 151 1.00 9.07 0.32
CA PRO A 151 1.62 8.51 1.52
C PRO A 151 3.15 8.65 1.44
N LYS A 152 3.81 8.71 2.59
CA LYS A 152 5.28 8.66 2.65
C LYS A 152 5.80 7.25 2.32
N VAL A 153 5.08 6.20 2.73
CA VAL A 153 5.43 4.80 2.46
C VAL A 153 4.19 4.07 1.93
N LEU A 154 4.37 3.31 0.85
CA LEU A 154 3.34 2.42 0.29
C LEU A 154 3.68 0.97 0.62
N LEU A 155 2.74 0.27 1.23
CA LEU A 155 2.83 -1.15 1.56
C LEU A 155 2.01 -1.97 0.56
N LEU A 156 2.59 -3.05 0.05
CA LEU A 156 1.97 -3.95 -0.92
C LEU A 156 1.99 -5.37 -0.35
N ASP A 157 0.84 -5.83 0.17
CA ASP A 157 0.71 -7.15 0.79
C ASP A 157 0.22 -8.17 -0.25
N GLU A 158 1.16 -8.93 -0.81
CA GLU A 158 0.94 -9.95 -1.85
C GLU A 158 0.05 -9.47 -3.02
N PRO A 159 0.29 -8.27 -3.59
CA PRO A 159 -0.64 -7.67 -4.55
C PRO A 159 -0.77 -8.47 -5.85
N LEU A 160 0.16 -9.40 -6.12
CA LEU A 160 0.22 -10.17 -7.35
C LEU A 160 -0.24 -11.63 -7.19
N SER A 161 -0.63 -12.06 -5.99
CA SER A 161 -0.94 -13.47 -5.69
C SER A 161 -2.13 -14.01 -6.49
N ASN A 162 -3.12 -13.17 -6.78
CA ASN A 162 -4.37 -13.54 -7.47
C ASN A 162 -4.29 -13.45 -9.01
N LEU A 163 -3.11 -13.19 -9.57
CA LEU A 163 -2.90 -13.03 -11.01
C LEU A 163 -2.26 -14.25 -11.64
N ASP A 164 -2.57 -14.51 -12.92
CA ASP A 164 -1.86 -15.49 -13.72
C ASP A 164 -0.38 -15.11 -13.93
N ALA A 165 0.45 -16.06 -14.36
CA ALA A 165 1.89 -15.87 -14.46
C ALA A 165 2.29 -14.72 -15.40
N LYS A 166 1.62 -14.60 -16.56
CA LYS A 166 1.92 -13.56 -17.56
C LYS A 166 1.55 -12.16 -17.05
N LEU A 167 0.36 -12.05 -16.49
CA LEU A 167 -0.13 -10.78 -15.93
C LEU A 167 0.70 -10.36 -14.72
N ARG A 168 1.14 -11.32 -13.90
CA ARG A 168 2.02 -11.06 -12.74
C ARG A 168 3.35 -10.41 -13.14
N VAL A 169 3.99 -10.91 -14.22
CA VAL A 169 5.23 -10.31 -14.73
C VAL A 169 4.99 -8.87 -15.16
N LYS A 170 3.96 -8.65 -15.99
CA LYS A 170 3.60 -7.32 -16.49
C LYS A 170 3.32 -6.34 -15.33
N MET A 171 2.49 -6.74 -14.37
CA MET A 171 2.12 -5.89 -13.23
C MET A 171 3.31 -5.56 -12.32
N ARG A 172 4.26 -6.47 -12.17
CA ARG A 172 5.50 -6.21 -11.43
C ARG A 172 6.35 -5.12 -12.09
N GLU A 173 6.46 -5.17 -13.42
CA GLU A 173 7.15 -4.15 -14.20
C GLU A 173 6.46 -2.79 -14.08
N GLU A 174 5.13 -2.74 -14.24
CA GLU A 174 4.34 -1.52 -14.10
C GLU A 174 4.48 -0.91 -12.68
N ILE A 175 4.39 -1.70 -11.63
CA ILE A 175 4.60 -1.22 -10.25
C ILE A 175 6.01 -0.62 -10.10
N ARG A 176 7.02 -1.27 -10.69
CA ARG A 176 8.40 -0.80 -10.62
C ARG A 176 8.62 0.51 -11.40
N GLU A 177 7.99 0.64 -12.56
CA GLU A 177 8.02 1.88 -13.35
C GLU A 177 7.36 3.04 -12.61
N ILE A 178 6.17 2.84 -12.04
CA ILE A 178 5.48 3.82 -11.23
C ILE A 178 6.33 4.21 -10.01
N GLN A 179 6.90 3.23 -9.33
CA GLN A 179 7.76 3.46 -8.18
C GLN A 179 8.95 4.36 -8.52
N LYS A 180 9.66 4.06 -9.62
CA LYS A 180 10.81 4.85 -10.09
C LYS A 180 10.41 6.25 -10.55
N LYS A 181 9.35 6.35 -11.37
CA LYS A 181 8.88 7.62 -11.95
C LYS A 181 8.44 8.63 -10.89
N TYR A 182 7.84 8.14 -9.82
CA TYR A 182 7.29 8.99 -8.75
C TYR A 182 8.11 8.94 -7.45
N GLU A 183 9.27 8.28 -7.47
CA GLU A 183 10.20 8.14 -6.32
C GLU A 183 9.48 7.68 -5.03
N ILE A 184 8.58 6.71 -5.18
CA ILE A 184 7.74 6.24 -4.07
C ILE A 184 8.53 5.25 -3.21
N THR A 185 8.58 5.48 -1.90
CA THR A 185 9.14 4.48 -0.97
C THR A 185 8.14 3.35 -0.78
N MET A 186 8.52 2.11 -1.11
CA MET A 186 7.62 0.95 -1.09
C MET A 186 8.18 -0.22 -0.30
N VAL A 187 7.30 -0.94 0.40
CA VAL A 187 7.59 -2.28 0.95
C VAL A 187 6.64 -3.28 0.27
N PHE A 188 7.22 -4.28 -0.35
CA PHE A 188 6.52 -5.28 -1.15
C PHE A 188 6.70 -6.68 -0.53
N VAL A 189 5.62 -7.45 -0.41
CA VAL A 189 5.62 -8.86 -0.03
C VAL A 189 5.24 -9.75 -1.19
#